data_8e50bd22bc92769faeb3c946ee3cc2a8
#
_entry.id   8e50bd22bc92769faeb3c946ee3cc2a8
#
_cell.length_a   1.000
_cell.length_b   1.000
_cell.length_c   1.000
_cell.angle_alpha   90.00
_cell.angle_beta   90.00
_cell.angle_gamma   90.00
#
_symmetry.space_group_name_H-M   'P 1'
#
loop_
_entity.id
_entity.type
_entity.pdbx_description
1 polymer ?
#
loop_
_entity_poly.entity_id
_entity_poly.type
_entity_poly.pdbx_seq_one_letter_code
_entity_poly.pdbx_strand_id
1 'polypeptide(L)'
;LKTVLITGCSSGFGLETARYFLARDWRVLATMRTPREDLLPPSPQLRVLPLDVTDAQSIRAAIAAAGPIDVLVNNAGFGAPAPLELMDMDTLRALFDTNTFGTMAMTQAVLPQMRARGAGIVVNVTSSVTYKPLPLVGVYRAAKAAVNAFSESLASEVEPFGVRVRIVLPGSSGETRFRDTARTRLRGMDDAVYGDFMRHTIARMAASTGPGTRLQDVAEAVWRAATDASAPLYLPAGADALQWAAEAG
;
A
#
# COMPACT_ATOMS: atom_id res chain seq x y z
N LEU A 1 -11.89 22.41 -1.70
CA LEU A 1 -11.14 21.41 -2.42
C LEU A 1 -10.68 20.33 -1.44
N LYS A 2 -11.03 19.06 -1.72
CA LYS A 2 -10.60 17.94 -0.86
C LYS A 2 -9.12 17.62 -1.08
N THR A 3 -8.46 17.21 0.00
CA THR A 3 -7.01 16.91 0.02
C THR A 3 -6.78 15.43 0.28
N VAL A 4 -6.00 14.78 -0.59
CA VAL A 4 -5.51 13.42 -0.40
C VAL A 4 -3.99 13.42 -0.17
N LEU A 5 -3.53 12.74 0.88
CA LEU A 5 -2.12 12.43 1.09
C LEU A 5 -1.88 10.97 0.74
N ILE A 6 -0.94 10.70 -0.15
CA ILE A 6 -0.63 9.36 -0.64
C ILE A 6 0.83 9.05 -0.34
N THR A 7 1.09 7.93 0.34
CA THR A 7 2.46 7.49 0.61
C THR A 7 2.99 6.58 -0.50
N GLY A 8 4.28 6.70 -0.84
CA GLY A 8 4.92 5.84 -1.83
C GLY A 8 4.59 6.16 -3.29
N CYS A 9 4.56 7.43 -3.67
CA CYS A 9 4.21 7.91 -5.02
C CYS A 9 5.37 7.90 -6.03
N SER A 10 6.51 7.30 -5.72
CA SER A 10 7.65 7.27 -6.66
C SER A 10 7.45 6.35 -7.87
N SER A 11 6.47 5.45 -7.82
CA SER A 11 6.12 4.52 -8.91
C SER A 11 4.84 3.73 -8.60
N GLY A 12 4.37 2.92 -9.55
CA GLY A 12 3.33 1.92 -9.36
C GLY A 12 2.00 2.48 -8.87
N PHE A 13 1.34 1.76 -7.97
CA PHE A 13 -0.01 2.09 -7.52
C PHE A 13 -0.13 3.48 -6.90
N GLY A 14 0.85 3.91 -6.07
CA GLY A 14 0.81 5.24 -5.45
C GLY A 14 0.92 6.38 -6.48
N LEU A 15 1.78 6.23 -7.47
CA LEU A 15 1.92 7.21 -8.56
C LEU A 15 0.65 7.29 -9.40
N GLU A 16 0.08 6.16 -9.78
CA GLU A 16 -1.16 6.13 -10.58
C GLU A 16 -2.36 6.67 -9.79
N THR A 17 -2.45 6.32 -8.50
CA THR A 17 -3.46 6.89 -7.60
C THR A 17 -3.33 8.41 -7.53
N ALA A 18 -2.10 8.95 -7.44
CA ALA A 18 -1.88 10.40 -7.43
C ALA A 18 -2.35 11.07 -8.73
N ARG A 19 -2.06 10.46 -9.89
CA ARG A 19 -2.57 10.92 -11.20
C ARG A 19 -4.08 10.89 -11.26
N TYR A 20 -4.67 9.81 -10.77
CA TYR A 20 -6.13 9.60 -10.80
C TYR A 20 -6.90 10.64 -10.00
N PHE A 21 -6.40 11.00 -8.80
CA PHE A 21 -6.99 12.05 -7.98
C PHE A 21 -6.75 13.44 -8.55
N LEU A 22 -5.55 13.70 -9.09
CA LEU A 22 -5.20 14.98 -9.70
C LEU A 22 -6.09 15.30 -10.92
N ALA A 23 -6.37 14.29 -11.75
CA ALA A 23 -7.27 14.40 -12.89
C ALA A 23 -8.76 14.63 -12.51
N ARG A 24 -9.08 14.57 -11.20
CA ARG A 24 -10.42 14.77 -10.64
C ARG A 24 -10.51 15.96 -9.69
N ASP A 25 -9.64 16.94 -9.92
CA ASP A 25 -9.62 18.22 -9.21
C ASP A 25 -9.45 18.12 -7.68
N TRP A 26 -8.71 17.11 -7.21
CA TRP A 26 -8.30 17.02 -5.81
C TRP A 26 -6.95 17.70 -5.58
N ARG A 27 -6.76 18.26 -4.40
CA ARG A 27 -5.41 18.59 -3.93
C ARG A 27 -4.69 17.29 -3.58
N VAL A 28 -3.58 17.03 -4.27
CA VAL A 28 -2.77 15.81 -4.12
C VAL A 28 -1.46 16.13 -3.42
N LEU A 29 -1.21 15.49 -2.31
CA LEU A 29 0.06 15.48 -1.60
C LEU A 29 0.74 14.13 -1.90
N ALA A 30 1.52 14.10 -2.96
CA ALA A 30 2.26 12.93 -3.37
C ALA A 30 3.55 12.82 -2.56
N THR A 31 3.73 11.74 -1.79
CA THR A 31 4.89 11.63 -0.91
C THR A 31 5.81 10.48 -1.30
N MET A 32 7.11 10.71 -1.16
CA MET A 32 8.17 9.75 -1.46
C MET A 32 9.45 10.11 -0.71
N ARG A 33 10.34 9.16 -0.49
CA ARG A 33 11.60 9.41 0.25
C ARG A 33 12.49 10.46 -0.40
N THR A 34 12.64 10.38 -1.71
CA THR A 34 13.36 11.38 -2.52
C THR A 34 12.35 12.03 -3.46
N PRO A 35 11.95 13.29 -3.24
CA PRO A 35 11.00 14.00 -4.07
C PRO A 35 11.43 14.07 -5.54
N ARG A 36 10.50 13.80 -6.44
CA ARG A 36 10.67 13.88 -7.89
C ARG A 36 9.43 14.55 -8.50
N GLU A 37 9.57 15.81 -8.86
CA GLU A 37 8.46 16.61 -9.41
C GLU A 37 8.15 16.26 -10.87
N ASP A 38 9.09 15.60 -11.58
CA ASP A 38 8.96 15.18 -12.96
C ASP A 38 8.02 13.98 -13.20
N LEU A 39 7.58 13.28 -12.13
CA LEU A 39 6.75 12.08 -12.24
C LEU A 39 5.26 12.36 -12.50
N LEU A 40 4.80 13.54 -12.15
CA LEU A 40 3.40 13.95 -12.26
C LEU A 40 3.32 15.25 -13.08
N PRO A 41 2.19 15.48 -13.80
CA PRO A 41 2.03 16.74 -14.52
C PRO A 41 2.03 17.92 -13.54
N PRO A 42 2.67 19.05 -13.90
CA PRO A 42 2.64 20.23 -13.07
C PRO A 42 1.19 20.72 -12.89
N SER A 43 0.85 21.02 -11.63
CA SER A 43 -0.50 21.49 -11.27
C SER A 43 -0.43 22.32 -9.98
N PRO A 44 -1.20 23.40 -9.84
CA PRO A 44 -1.33 24.14 -8.60
C PRO A 44 -1.95 23.31 -7.46
N GLN A 45 -2.59 22.20 -7.79
CA GLN A 45 -3.20 21.28 -6.85
C GLN A 45 -2.24 20.16 -6.40
N LEU A 46 -1.06 20.04 -7.03
CA LEU A 46 -0.06 19.03 -6.70
C LEU A 46 1.03 19.62 -5.79
N ARG A 47 1.35 18.87 -4.74
CA ARG A 47 2.60 19.07 -3.98
C ARG A 47 3.30 17.74 -3.82
N VAL A 48 4.59 17.72 -4.09
CA VAL A 48 5.46 16.57 -3.84
C VAL A 48 6.21 16.83 -2.52
N LEU A 49 6.09 15.92 -1.56
CA LEU A 49 6.68 16.08 -0.23
C LEU A 49 7.64 14.93 0.09
N PRO A 50 8.77 15.19 0.76
CA PRO A 50 9.62 14.14 1.27
C PRO A 50 8.90 13.40 2.42
N LEU A 51 8.95 12.07 2.38
CA LEU A 51 8.40 11.24 3.45
C LEU A 51 9.09 9.87 3.47
N ASP A 52 9.67 9.53 4.60
CA ASP A 52 10.00 8.17 5.01
C ASP A 52 9.03 7.76 6.12
N VAL A 53 8.20 6.74 5.85
CA VAL A 53 7.19 6.26 6.79
C VAL A 53 7.79 5.51 7.98
N THR A 54 9.08 5.20 7.94
CA THR A 54 9.82 4.56 9.06
C THR A 54 10.48 5.58 9.99
N ASP A 55 10.45 6.87 9.64
CA ASP A 55 11.03 7.95 10.44
C ASP A 55 9.96 8.87 11.01
N ALA A 56 9.83 8.87 12.32
CA ALA A 56 8.87 9.68 13.05
C ALA A 56 9.06 11.19 12.83
N GLN A 57 10.31 11.66 12.61
CA GLN A 57 10.56 13.08 12.32
C GLN A 57 10.10 13.44 10.92
N SER A 58 10.37 12.57 9.94
CA SER A 58 9.89 12.71 8.57
C SER A 58 8.36 12.76 8.51
N ILE A 59 7.68 11.86 9.25
CA ILE A 59 6.21 11.84 9.34
C ILE A 59 5.70 13.19 9.91
N ARG A 60 6.22 13.64 11.03
CA ARG A 60 5.80 14.92 11.64
C ARG A 60 5.99 16.11 10.69
N ALA A 61 7.13 16.18 10.02
CA ALA A 61 7.43 17.25 9.05
C ALA A 61 6.47 17.21 7.86
N ALA A 62 6.19 16.04 7.30
CA ALA A 62 5.26 15.88 6.18
C ALA A 62 3.82 16.27 6.57
N ILE A 63 3.33 15.87 7.75
CA ILE A 63 1.99 16.21 8.23
C ILE A 63 1.88 17.72 8.51
N ALA A 64 2.89 18.34 9.12
CA ALA A 64 2.92 19.79 9.33
C ALA A 64 2.89 20.57 8.01
N ALA A 65 3.62 20.11 6.99
CA ALA A 65 3.63 20.71 5.68
C ALA A 65 2.33 20.47 4.89
N ALA A 66 1.64 19.36 5.14
CA ALA A 66 0.44 18.96 4.41
C ALA A 66 -0.77 19.91 4.66
N GLY A 67 -0.95 20.38 5.87
CA GLY A 67 -2.18 21.05 6.30
C GLY A 67 -3.35 20.06 6.48
N PRO A 68 -4.61 20.48 6.30
CA PRO A 68 -5.77 19.60 6.44
C PRO A 68 -5.79 18.48 5.42
N ILE A 69 -5.94 17.23 5.88
CA ILE A 69 -5.98 16.02 5.08
C ILE A 69 -7.36 15.37 5.19
N ASP A 70 -8.08 15.24 4.10
CA ASP A 70 -9.40 14.59 4.05
C ASP A 70 -9.26 13.07 3.87
N VAL A 71 -8.28 12.64 3.08
CA VAL A 71 -8.00 11.23 2.82
C VAL A 71 -6.51 10.95 3.00
N LEU A 72 -6.20 9.95 3.82
CA LEU A 72 -4.87 9.34 3.88
C LEU A 72 -4.87 8.03 3.10
N VAL A 73 -3.97 7.89 2.13
CA VAL A 73 -3.72 6.63 1.43
C VAL A 73 -2.36 6.07 1.83
N ASN A 74 -2.36 5.06 2.68
CA ASN A 74 -1.18 4.30 3.06
C ASN A 74 -0.88 3.26 1.99
N ASN A 75 0.01 3.61 1.05
CA ASN A 75 0.40 2.74 -0.05
C ASN A 75 1.89 2.36 -0.01
N ALA A 76 2.73 3.12 0.69
CA ALA A 76 4.16 2.80 0.79
C ALA A 76 4.39 1.37 1.27
N GLY A 77 5.25 0.64 0.57
CA GLY A 77 5.55 -0.75 0.92
C GLY A 77 6.47 -1.41 -0.09
N PHE A 78 7.04 -2.53 0.31
CA PHE A 78 7.89 -3.35 -0.56
C PHE A 78 7.76 -4.85 -0.21
N GLY A 79 8.24 -5.71 -1.11
CA GLY A 79 8.34 -7.14 -0.91
C GLY A 79 9.81 -7.61 -0.90
N ALA A 80 10.07 -8.70 -0.18
CA ALA A 80 11.35 -9.40 -0.18
C ALA A 80 11.08 -10.91 -0.15
N PRO A 81 10.95 -11.55 -1.32
CA PRO A 81 10.65 -12.97 -1.39
C PRO A 81 11.89 -13.79 -0.99
N ALA A 82 11.69 -14.69 -0.04
CA ALA A 82 12.70 -15.66 0.38
C ALA A 82 12.05 -16.82 1.14
N PRO A 83 12.67 -18.01 1.20
CA PRO A 83 12.40 -18.97 2.26
C PRO A 83 12.65 -18.32 3.62
N LEU A 84 11.79 -18.59 4.60
CA LEU A 84 11.93 -17.96 5.91
C LEU A 84 13.30 -18.22 6.54
N GLU A 85 13.81 -19.44 6.40
CA GLU A 85 15.12 -19.87 6.94
C GLU A 85 16.30 -19.04 6.40
N LEU A 86 16.16 -18.51 5.17
CA LEU A 86 17.23 -17.74 4.50
C LEU A 86 16.99 -16.22 4.58
N MET A 87 15.90 -15.79 5.23
CA MET A 87 15.64 -14.37 5.40
C MET A 87 16.35 -13.84 6.63
N ASP A 88 17.23 -12.86 6.43
CA ASP A 88 17.88 -12.18 7.56
C ASP A 88 16.86 -11.35 8.35
N MET A 89 17.12 -11.24 9.67
CA MET A 89 16.22 -10.53 10.59
C MET A 89 16.10 -9.04 10.27
N ASP A 90 17.09 -8.42 9.68
CA ASP A 90 17.04 -6.99 9.33
C ASP A 90 16.11 -6.75 8.16
N THR A 91 16.13 -7.62 7.15
CA THR A 91 15.12 -7.60 6.06
C THR A 91 13.72 -7.84 6.59
N LEU A 92 13.55 -8.80 7.53
CA LEU A 92 12.26 -9.08 8.17
C LEU A 92 11.74 -7.85 8.92
N ARG A 93 12.58 -7.23 9.76
CA ARG A 93 12.23 -5.99 10.49
C ARG A 93 11.88 -4.86 9.53
N ALA A 94 12.71 -4.60 8.52
CA ALA A 94 12.47 -3.56 7.53
C ALA A 94 11.13 -3.73 6.78
N LEU A 95 10.70 -4.99 6.51
CA LEU A 95 9.38 -5.29 5.95
C LEU A 95 8.26 -4.84 6.88
N PHE A 96 8.33 -5.19 8.16
CA PHE A 96 7.34 -4.77 9.15
C PHE A 96 7.40 -3.27 9.42
N ASP A 97 8.59 -2.69 9.54
CA ASP A 97 8.76 -1.25 9.78
C ASP A 97 8.10 -0.42 8.69
N THR A 98 8.27 -0.81 7.41
CA THR A 98 7.68 -0.06 6.31
C THR A 98 6.20 -0.40 6.12
N ASN A 99 5.88 -1.72 5.95
CA ASN A 99 4.55 -2.12 5.49
C ASN A 99 3.51 -2.07 6.61
N THR A 100 3.91 -2.24 7.87
CA THR A 100 3.00 -2.35 9.02
C THR A 100 3.13 -1.14 9.94
N PHE A 101 4.28 -0.94 10.57
CA PHE A 101 4.46 0.15 11.54
C PHE A 101 4.41 1.52 10.89
N GLY A 102 4.95 1.68 9.68
CA GLY A 102 4.84 2.92 8.91
C GLY A 102 3.38 3.28 8.58
N THR A 103 2.56 2.28 8.21
CA THR A 103 1.11 2.46 8.00
C THR A 103 0.42 2.91 9.28
N MET A 104 0.73 2.26 10.42
CA MET A 104 0.17 2.64 11.74
C MET A 104 0.61 4.04 12.16
N ALA A 105 1.91 4.37 12.01
CA ALA A 105 2.46 5.66 12.39
C ALA A 105 1.87 6.82 11.57
N MET A 106 1.71 6.64 10.26
CA MET A 106 1.04 7.64 9.41
C MET A 106 -0.41 7.82 9.81
N THR A 107 -1.11 6.73 10.08
CA THR A 107 -2.51 6.77 10.54
C THR A 107 -2.62 7.50 11.87
N GLN A 108 -1.78 7.16 12.84
CA GLN A 108 -1.73 7.83 14.15
C GLN A 108 -1.47 9.33 14.02
N ALA A 109 -0.58 9.74 13.11
CA ALA A 109 -0.24 11.15 12.91
C ALA A 109 -1.39 11.98 12.28
N VAL A 110 -2.25 11.35 11.46
CA VAL A 110 -3.36 12.04 10.77
C VAL A 110 -4.66 12.02 11.58
N LEU A 111 -4.92 10.97 12.34
CA LEU A 111 -6.18 10.79 13.09
C LEU A 111 -6.61 11.98 13.97
N PRO A 112 -5.72 12.67 14.72
CA PRO A 112 -6.14 13.80 15.58
C PRO A 112 -6.86 14.89 14.81
N GLN A 113 -6.36 15.26 13.63
CA GLN A 113 -7.00 16.29 12.80
C GLN A 113 -8.32 15.83 12.16
N MET A 114 -8.42 14.56 11.77
CA MET A 114 -9.65 13.98 11.23
C MET A 114 -10.73 13.91 12.30
N ARG A 115 -10.38 13.41 13.48
CA ARG A 115 -11.28 13.36 14.65
C ARG A 115 -11.77 14.75 15.04
N ALA A 116 -10.89 15.74 15.12
CA ALA A 116 -11.26 17.11 15.49
C ALA A 116 -12.26 17.74 14.50
N ARG A 117 -12.22 17.33 13.21
CA ARG A 117 -13.16 17.79 12.19
C ARG A 117 -14.44 16.94 12.11
N GLY A 118 -14.51 15.82 12.80
CA GLY A 118 -15.61 14.85 12.65
C GLY A 118 -15.69 14.23 11.25
N ALA A 119 -14.60 14.22 10.49
CA ALA A 119 -14.58 13.72 9.11
C ALA A 119 -13.16 13.33 8.68
N GLY A 120 -13.04 12.21 7.99
CA GLY A 120 -11.80 11.74 7.42
C GLY A 120 -11.91 10.32 6.86
N ILE A 121 -10.97 9.94 6.01
CA ILE A 121 -10.90 8.59 5.47
C ILE A 121 -9.46 8.11 5.47
N VAL A 122 -9.23 6.94 6.04
CA VAL A 122 -7.95 6.21 5.96
C VAL A 122 -8.14 5.04 4.99
N VAL A 123 -7.34 5.00 3.94
CA VAL A 123 -7.30 3.91 2.95
C VAL A 123 -5.96 3.20 3.08
N ASN A 124 -5.98 1.95 3.51
CA ASN A 124 -4.79 1.11 3.63
C ASN A 124 -4.68 0.18 2.41
N VAL A 125 -3.63 0.36 1.61
CA VAL A 125 -3.35 -0.52 0.47
C VAL A 125 -2.54 -1.71 0.97
N THR A 126 -3.20 -2.86 1.06
CA THR A 126 -2.59 -4.10 1.53
C THR A 126 -2.23 -5.03 0.37
N SER A 127 -2.78 -6.21 0.26
CA SER A 127 -2.59 -7.14 -0.86
C SER A 127 -3.57 -8.29 -0.79
N SER A 128 -4.01 -8.78 -1.94
CA SER A 128 -4.78 -10.02 -2.07
C SER A 128 -4.01 -11.28 -1.65
N VAL A 129 -2.67 -11.19 -1.48
CA VAL A 129 -1.87 -12.28 -0.90
C VAL A 129 -2.35 -12.71 0.49
N THR A 130 -3.10 -11.84 1.18
CA THR A 130 -3.69 -12.18 2.47
C THR A 130 -4.79 -13.22 2.38
N TYR A 131 -5.46 -13.34 1.24
CA TYR A 131 -6.47 -14.37 0.98
C TYR A 131 -5.87 -15.76 0.71
N LYS A 132 -4.68 -15.81 0.09
CA LYS A 132 -4.12 -17.08 -0.40
C LYS A 132 -2.67 -17.26 0.06
N PRO A 133 -2.32 -18.40 0.69
CA PRO A 133 -0.94 -18.68 1.05
C PRO A 133 -0.12 -18.94 -0.22
N LEU A 134 0.96 -18.18 -0.38
CA LEU A 134 1.93 -18.36 -1.46
C LEU A 134 3.31 -18.60 -0.85
N PRO A 135 4.12 -19.50 -1.43
CA PRO A 135 5.50 -19.71 -0.99
C PRO A 135 6.35 -18.44 -1.21
N LEU A 136 7.44 -18.32 -0.48
CA LEU A 136 8.43 -17.24 -0.53
C LEU A 136 7.95 -15.86 -0.05
N VAL A 137 6.66 -15.64 0.16
CA VAL A 137 6.11 -14.33 0.56
C VAL A 137 5.47 -14.36 1.95
N GLY A 138 5.80 -15.36 2.78
CA GLY A 138 5.20 -15.54 4.10
C GLY A 138 5.32 -14.31 5.01
N VAL A 139 6.51 -13.70 5.10
CA VAL A 139 6.75 -12.50 5.92
C VAL A 139 6.00 -11.28 5.36
N TYR A 140 6.01 -11.09 4.04
CA TYR A 140 5.23 -10.02 3.40
C TYR A 140 3.71 -10.20 3.63
N ARG A 141 3.21 -11.44 3.48
CA ARG A 141 1.81 -11.77 3.78
C ARG A 141 1.47 -11.46 5.22
N ALA A 142 2.32 -11.85 6.17
CA ALA A 142 2.12 -11.57 7.60
C ALA A 142 2.07 -10.06 7.88
N ALA A 143 2.98 -9.27 7.30
CA ALA A 143 2.99 -7.82 7.45
C ALA A 143 1.70 -7.16 6.90
N LYS A 144 1.19 -7.62 5.75
CA LYS A 144 -0.05 -7.11 5.16
C LYS A 144 -1.30 -7.61 5.90
N ALA A 145 -1.28 -8.84 6.42
CA ALA A 145 -2.36 -9.35 7.27
C ALA A 145 -2.45 -8.60 8.61
N ALA A 146 -1.31 -8.20 9.19
CA ALA A 146 -1.29 -7.35 10.37
C ALA A 146 -1.97 -5.99 10.13
N VAL A 147 -1.80 -5.40 8.94
CA VAL A 147 -2.50 -4.17 8.56
C VAL A 147 -4.00 -4.40 8.39
N ASN A 148 -4.43 -5.55 7.84
CA ASN A 148 -5.85 -5.88 7.74
C ASN A 148 -6.48 -5.93 9.14
N ALA A 149 -5.92 -6.73 10.05
CA ALA A 149 -6.42 -6.87 11.42
C ALA A 149 -6.42 -5.54 12.20
N PHE A 150 -5.35 -4.75 12.07
CA PHE A 150 -5.29 -3.39 12.61
C PHE A 150 -6.41 -2.51 12.08
N SER A 151 -6.66 -2.55 10.76
CA SER A 151 -7.66 -1.71 10.10
C SER A 151 -9.08 -2.06 10.51
N GLU A 152 -9.37 -3.35 10.73
CA GLU A 152 -10.67 -3.82 11.23
C GLU A 152 -10.98 -3.24 12.60
N SER A 153 -10.02 -3.34 13.55
CA SER A 153 -10.18 -2.79 14.89
C SER A 153 -10.31 -1.27 14.85
N LEU A 154 -9.42 -0.61 14.09
CA LEU A 154 -9.43 0.83 13.93
C LEU A 154 -10.75 1.35 13.36
N ALA A 155 -11.36 0.65 12.41
CA ALA A 155 -12.64 1.08 11.83
C ALA A 155 -13.72 1.28 12.90
N SER A 156 -13.82 0.35 13.85
CA SER A 156 -14.75 0.45 14.97
C SER A 156 -14.37 1.54 15.98
N GLU A 157 -13.05 1.76 16.20
CA GLU A 157 -12.56 2.77 17.13
C GLU A 157 -12.84 4.20 16.66
N VAL A 158 -12.77 4.46 15.34
CA VAL A 158 -12.85 5.82 14.79
C VAL A 158 -14.20 6.17 14.19
N GLU A 159 -15.09 5.21 13.99
CA GLU A 159 -16.45 5.41 13.49
C GLU A 159 -17.24 6.45 14.29
N PRO A 160 -17.23 6.43 15.66
CA PRO A 160 -17.93 7.44 16.47
C PRO A 160 -17.45 8.87 16.24
N PHE A 161 -16.26 9.03 15.65
CA PHE A 161 -15.67 10.34 15.35
C PHE A 161 -15.84 10.74 13.86
N GLY A 162 -16.70 10.06 13.12
CA GLY A 162 -16.94 10.36 11.70
C GLY A 162 -15.77 10.03 10.76
N VAL A 163 -14.81 9.23 11.22
CA VAL A 163 -13.68 8.77 10.40
C VAL A 163 -13.95 7.36 9.89
N ARG A 164 -13.67 7.13 8.61
CA ARG A 164 -13.86 5.83 7.97
C ARG A 164 -12.51 5.19 7.65
N VAL A 165 -12.45 3.87 7.75
CA VAL A 165 -11.29 3.07 7.34
C VAL A 165 -11.70 2.16 6.19
N ARG A 166 -10.82 1.99 5.20
CA ARG A 166 -11.00 1.09 4.06
C ARG A 166 -9.69 0.37 3.76
N ILE A 167 -9.80 -0.84 3.25
CA ILE A 167 -8.68 -1.71 2.89
C ILE A 167 -8.80 -2.01 1.40
N VAL A 168 -7.84 -1.56 0.61
CA VAL A 168 -7.74 -1.93 -0.79
C VAL A 168 -6.72 -3.06 -0.92
N LEU A 169 -7.11 -4.14 -1.61
CA LEU A 169 -6.30 -5.35 -1.75
C LEU A 169 -5.94 -5.59 -3.22
N PRO A 170 -4.84 -5.00 -3.70
CA PRO A 170 -4.35 -5.27 -5.05
C PRO A 170 -3.94 -6.73 -5.21
N GLY A 171 -4.13 -7.25 -6.42
CA GLY A 171 -3.53 -8.49 -6.86
C GLY A 171 -2.11 -8.30 -7.40
N SER A 172 -1.68 -9.23 -8.23
CA SER A 172 -0.35 -9.22 -8.86
C SER A 172 -0.32 -8.31 -10.09
N SER A 173 0.56 -7.33 -10.10
CA SER A 173 0.74 -6.42 -11.24
C SER A 173 2.11 -6.56 -11.89
N GLY A 174 2.13 -6.67 -13.21
CA GLY A 174 3.35 -6.58 -14.01
C GLY A 174 3.78 -5.13 -14.28
N GLU A 175 2.91 -4.16 -14.04
CA GLU A 175 3.14 -2.74 -14.35
C GLU A 175 3.84 -1.98 -13.22
N THR A 176 4.03 -2.62 -12.05
CA THR A 176 4.70 -2.00 -10.91
C THR A 176 6.18 -2.34 -10.86
N ARG A 177 7.00 -1.44 -10.34
CA ARG A 177 8.40 -1.71 -9.98
C ARG A 177 8.53 -2.61 -8.74
N PHE A 178 7.42 -3.04 -8.16
CA PHE A 178 7.41 -3.91 -6.97
C PHE A 178 8.17 -5.22 -7.21
N ARG A 179 7.94 -5.86 -8.38
CA ARG A 179 8.66 -7.10 -8.76
C ARG A 179 10.16 -6.86 -8.92
N ASP A 180 10.56 -5.74 -9.52
CA ASP A 180 11.97 -5.41 -9.71
C ASP A 180 12.65 -5.17 -8.36
N THR A 181 12.00 -4.39 -7.48
CA THR A 181 12.48 -4.17 -6.10
C THR A 181 12.53 -5.47 -5.30
N ALA A 182 11.56 -6.36 -5.47
CA ALA A 182 11.56 -7.67 -4.83
C ALA A 182 12.71 -8.57 -5.35
N ARG A 183 13.00 -8.52 -6.65
CA ARG A 183 14.14 -9.26 -7.24
C ARG A 183 15.49 -8.84 -6.68
N THR A 184 15.73 -7.56 -6.43
CA THR A 184 16.98 -7.09 -5.82
C THR A 184 17.17 -7.58 -4.37
N ARG A 185 16.07 -8.01 -3.74
CA ARG A 185 16.03 -8.54 -2.36
C ARG A 185 15.84 -10.05 -2.28
N LEU A 186 15.78 -10.71 -3.44
CA LEU A 186 15.65 -12.16 -3.51
C LEU A 186 16.88 -12.83 -2.89
N ARG A 187 16.66 -13.80 -2.02
CA ARG A 187 17.72 -14.58 -1.37
C ARG A 187 17.50 -16.06 -1.58
N GLY A 188 18.56 -16.84 -1.64
CA GLY A 188 18.52 -18.31 -1.66
C GLY A 188 18.45 -18.93 -3.04
N MET A 189 18.64 -18.19 -4.15
CA MET A 189 18.67 -18.77 -5.50
C MET A 189 19.81 -19.76 -5.72
N ASP A 190 20.96 -19.52 -5.05
CA ASP A 190 22.15 -20.35 -5.13
C ASP A 190 22.33 -21.24 -3.88
N ASP A 191 21.32 -21.29 -3.00
CA ASP A 191 21.34 -22.13 -1.81
C ASP A 191 21.25 -23.61 -2.19
N ALA A 192 22.04 -24.45 -1.53
CA ALA A 192 22.14 -25.87 -1.84
C ALA A 192 20.84 -26.66 -1.58
N VAL A 193 20.02 -26.19 -0.63
CA VAL A 193 18.76 -26.84 -0.24
C VAL A 193 17.56 -26.18 -0.94
N TYR A 194 17.49 -24.86 -0.91
CA TYR A 194 16.33 -24.11 -1.41
C TYR A 194 16.41 -23.68 -2.87
N GLY A 195 17.61 -23.70 -3.50
CA GLY A 195 17.81 -23.15 -4.84
C GLY A 195 16.88 -23.73 -5.90
N ASP A 196 16.73 -25.06 -5.97
CA ASP A 196 15.83 -25.72 -6.91
C ASP A 196 14.36 -25.39 -6.65
N PHE A 197 13.94 -25.43 -5.39
CA PHE A 197 12.59 -25.04 -4.97
C PHE A 197 12.27 -23.60 -5.38
N MET A 198 13.20 -22.68 -5.17
CA MET A 198 13.04 -21.28 -5.54
C MET A 198 12.92 -21.08 -7.04
N ARG A 199 13.82 -21.69 -7.83
CA ARG A 199 13.77 -21.63 -9.29
C ARG A 199 12.42 -22.14 -9.84
N HIS A 200 11.96 -23.29 -9.39
CA HIS A 200 10.66 -23.85 -9.79
C HIS A 200 9.49 -22.96 -9.36
N THR A 201 9.52 -22.44 -8.13
CA THR A 201 8.44 -21.59 -7.62
C THR A 201 8.35 -20.26 -8.40
N ILE A 202 9.48 -19.60 -8.66
CA ILE A 202 9.53 -18.35 -9.43
C ILE A 202 9.11 -18.58 -10.87
N ALA A 203 9.57 -19.68 -11.49
CA ALA A 203 9.17 -20.04 -12.86
C ALA A 203 7.65 -20.27 -12.96
N ARG A 204 7.05 -20.97 -12.00
CA ARG A 204 5.60 -21.18 -11.92
C ARG A 204 4.83 -19.89 -11.73
N MET A 205 5.30 -18.98 -10.86
CA MET A 205 4.70 -17.65 -10.69
C MET A 205 4.79 -16.81 -11.97
N ALA A 206 5.91 -16.90 -12.70
CA ALA A 206 6.10 -16.18 -13.96
C ALA A 206 5.25 -16.76 -15.10
N ALA A 207 5.01 -18.06 -15.10
CA ALA A 207 4.18 -18.75 -16.09
C ALA A 207 2.67 -18.61 -15.85
N SER A 208 2.26 -18.01 -14.72
CA SER A 208 0.84 -17.73 -14.46
C SER A 208 0.31 -16.71 -15.47
N THR A 209 -0.57 -17.17 -16.35
CA THR A 209 -1.19 -16.37 -17.43
C THR A 209 -2.56 -15.82 -17.08
N GLY A 210 -2.99 -15.95 -15.82
CA GLY A 210 -4.26 -15.40 -15.35
C GLY A 210 -4.32 -13.86 -15.46
N PRO A 211 -5.52 -13.30 -15.44
CA PRO A 211 -5.68 -11.87 -15.45
C PRO A 211 -4.98 -11.26 -14.22
N GLY A 212 -4.16 -10.24 -14.45
CA GLY A 212 -3.47 -9.51 -13.39
C GLY A 212 -4.24 -8.27 -12.93
N THR A 213 -3.61 -7.54 -12.04
CA THR A 213 -4.08 -6.23 -11.59
C THR A 213 -3.37 -5.12 -12.36
N ARG A 214 -4.13 -4.23 -12.99
CA ARG A 214 -3.60 -3.01 -13.62
C ARG A 214 -3.44 -1.90 -12.59
N LEU A 215 -2.58 -0.94 -12.87
CA LEU A 215 -2.42 0.25 -12.02
C LEU A 215 -3.72 1.01 -11.83
N GLN A 216 -4.50 1.13 -12.91
CA GLN A 216 -5.79 1.81 -12.92
C GLN A 216 -6.82 1.12 -12.01
N ASP A 217 -6.88 -0.21 -11.97
CA ASP A 217 -7.83 -0.96 -11.13
C ASP A 217 -7.66 -0.57 -9.65
N VAL A 218 -6.41 -0.39 -9.22
CA VAL A 218 -6.09 0.01 -7.85
C VAL A 218 -6.43 1.47 -7.60
N ALA A 219 -6.11 2.37 -8.54
CA ALA A 219 -6.45 3.78 -8.43
C ALA A 219 -7.97 4.00 -8.34
N GLU A 220 -8.76 3.25 -9.11
CA GLU A 220 -10.22 3.25 -9.07
C GLU A 220 -10.78 2.71 -7.75
N ALA A 221 -10.19 1.62 -7.24
CA ALA A 221 -10.60 1.07 -5.94
C ALA A 221 -10.29 2.04 -4.79
N VAL A 222 -9.12 2.71 -4.80
CA VAL A 222 -8.77 3.75 -3.83
C VAL A 222 -9.70 4.95 -3.95
N TRP A 223 -10.02 5.37 -5.17
CA TRP A 223 -11.00 6.43 -5.40
C TRP A 223 -12.37 6.08 -4.84
N ARG A 224 -12.88 4.88 -5.13
CA ARG A 224 -14.13 4.39 -4.56
C ARG A 224 -14.08 4.36 -3.04
N ALA A 225 -13.01 3.84 -2.45
CA ALA A 225 -12.80 3.84 -1.00
C ALA A 225 -12.87 5.25 -0.39
N ALA A 226 -12.34 6.25 -1.10
CA ALA A 226 -12.28 7.64 -0.66
C ALA A 226 -13.58 8.43 -0.87
N THR A 227 -14.41 8.07 -1.86
CA THR A 227 -15.55 8.90 -2.29
C THR A 227 -16.90 8.26 -2.07
N ASP A 228 -17.00 6.94 -2.11
CA ASP A 228 -18.23 6.19 -1.91
C ASP A 228 -18.44 5.88 -0.40
N ALA A 229 -19.46 6.51 0.20
CA ALA A 229 -19.79 6.26 1.60
C ALA A 229 -20.23 4.83 1.87
N SER A 230 -20.84 4.17 0.86
CA SER A 230 -21.32 2.79 0.91
C SER A 230 -20.26 1.73 0.62
N ALA A 231 -19.03 2.15 0.26
CA ALA A 231 -17.94 1.21 -0.01
C ALA A 231 -17.70 0.28 1.19
N PRO A 232 -17.55 -1.04 0.97
CA PRO A 232 -17.29 -1.98 2.06
C PRO A 232 -15.89 -1.74 2.67
N LEU A 233 -15.64 -2.35 3.84
CA LEU A 233 -14.32 -2.26 4.48
C LEU A 233 -13.21 -2.80 3.56
N TYR A 234 -13.46 -3.93 2.90
CA TYR A 234 -12.53 -4.62 2.00
C TYR A 234 -12.88 -4.37 0.53
N LEU A 235 -11.92 -3.89 -0.25
CA LEU A 235 -12.05 -3.63 -1.69
C LEU A 235 -10.93 -4.38 -2.45
N PRO A 236 -11.17 -5.62 -2.90
CA PRO A 236 -10.27 -6.28 -3.82
C PRO A 236 -10.14 -5.47 -5.12
N ALA A 237 -8.91 -5.29 -5.62
CA ALA A 237 -8.62 -4.49 -6.80
C ALA A 237 -7.84 -5.29 -7.85
N GLY A 238 -8.43 -5.43 -9.02
CA GLY A 238 -7.93 -6.26 -10.11
C GLY A 238 -8.62 -7.63 -10.18
N ALA A 239 -8.57 -8.24 -11.37
CA ALA A 239 -9.34 -9.45 -11.65
C ALA A 239 -8.88 -10.66 -10.82
N ASP A 240 -7.57 -10.82 -10.62
CA ASP A 240 -6.99 -11.86 -9.77
C ASP A 240 -7.33 -11.66 -8.28
N ALA A 241 -7.35 -10.41 -7.81
CA ALA A 241 -7.74 -10.09 -6.44
C ALA A 241 -9.22 -10.41 -6.18
N LEU A 242 -10.09 -10.08 -7.12
CA LEU A 242 -11.52 -10.41 -7.06
C LEU A 242 -11.75 -11.92 -7.05
N GLN A 243 -11.03 -12.66 -7.89
CA GLN A 243 -11.10 -14.11 -7.90
C GLN A 243 -10.68 -14.71 -6.55
N TRP A 244 -9.54 -14.28 -5.99
CA TRP A 244 -9.05 -14.80 -4.71
C TRP A 244 -9.95 -14.42 -3.53
N ALA A 245 -10.57 -13.25 -3.58
CA ALA A 245 -11.58 -12.87 -2.59
C ALA A 245 -12.80 -13.80 -2.62
N ALA A 246 -13.28 -14.15 -3.82
CA ALA A 246 -14.39 -15.09 -3.99
C ALA A 246 -14.05 -16.53 -3.57
N GLU A 247 -12.77 -16.94 -3.74
CA GLU A 247 -12.30 -18.27 -3.30
C GLU A 247 -12.14 -18.35 -1.76
N ALA A 248 -11.96 -17.22 -1.09
CA ALA A 248 -11.69 -17.16 0.35
C ALA A 248 -12.95 -17.00 1.22
N GLY A 249 -14.05 -16.52 0.65
CA GLY A 249 -15.34 -16.27 1.33
C GLY A 249 -16.31 -17.35 1.16
#